data_6915b9f2cb9ccb184dc8bf66ea14c4a0
#
_entry.id   6915b9f2cb9ccb184dc8bf66ea14c4a0
#
_cell.length_a   1.000
_cell.length_b   1.000
_cell.length_c   1.000
_cell.angle_alpha   90.00
_cell.angle_beta   90.00
_cell.angle_gamma   90.00
#
_symmetry.space_group_name_H-M   'P 1'
#
loop_
_entity.id
_entity.type
_entity.pdbx_description
1 polymer ?
#
loop_
_entity_poly.entity_id
_entity_poly.type
_entity_poly.pdbx_seq_one_letter_code
_entity_poly.pdbx_strand_id
1 'polypeptide(L)'
;MELKTQYQQRVDETERELQIVRNKILRISSLRVVLFLAGIFGVIYGYDAGAAALCLITALTFVPFLILVKFHNRLFFRKEWLETCIRVNQDEISALDNNYEPFDEGTEFINAGHRYSLDLDIFGHHSLFQAMNRTCTS
;
A
#
# COMPACT_ATOMS: atom_id res chain seq x y z
N MET A 1 -6.92 26.52 11.51
CA MET A 1 -6.43 26.69 10.13
C MET A 1 -5.01 26.11 9.94
N GLU A 2 -4.09 26.39 10.81
CA GLU A 2 -2.68 25.95 10.68
C GLU A 2 -2.49 24.43 10.67
N LEU A 3 -3.22 23.70 11.55
CA LEU A 3 -3.11 22.24 11.66
C LEU A 3 -3.61 21.51 10.40
N LYS A 4 -4.74 21.93 9.83
CA LYS A 4 -5.27 21.36 8.59
C LYS A 4 -4.31 21.56 7.43
N THR A 5 -3.67 22.73 7.34
CA THR A 5 -2.66 23.01 6.32
C THR A 5 -1.44 22.10 6.46
N GLN A 6 -1.02 21.78 7.69
CA GLN A 6 0.09 20.86 7.94
C GLN A 6 -0.24 19.42 7.48
N TYR A 7 -1.44 18.92 7.79
CA TYR A 7 -1.87 17.60 7.31
C TYR A 7 -1.97 17.57 5.78
N GLN A 8 -2.55 18.61 5.17
CA GLN A 8 -2.62 18.70 3.71
C GLN A 8 -1.24 18.68 3.05
N GLN A 9 -0.30 19.44 3.61
CA GLN A 9 1.07 19.46 3.12
C GLN A 9 1.74 18.07 3.22
N ARG A 10 1.52 17.32 4.31
CA ARG A 10 2.00 15.95 4.45
C ARG A 10 1.38 15.00 3.42
N VAL A 11 0.09 15.13 3.15
CA VAL A 11 -0.59 14.36 2.10
C VAL A 11 0.07 14.63 0.75
N ASP A 12 0.24 15.91 0.37
CA ASP A 12 0.82 16.30 -0.92
C ASP A 12 2.27 15.81 -1.09
N GLU A 13 3.08 15.88 -0.04
CA GLU A 13 4.45 15.35 -0.04
C GLU A 13 4.47 13.83 -0.20
N THR A 14 3.61 13.12 0.55
CA THR A 14 3.52 11.65 0.50
C THR A 14 2.98 11.18 -0.85
N GLU A 15 2.04 11.90 -1.46
CA GLU A 15 1.52 11.61 -2.81
C GLU A 15 2.61 11.73 -3.88
N ARG A 16 3.47 12.75 -3.78
CA ARG A 16 4.64 12.87 -4.68
C ARG A 16 5.59 11.69 -4.55
N GLU A 17 5.90 11.27 -3.33
CA GLU A 17 6.71 10.07 -3.10
C GLU A 17 6.04 8.82 -3.66
N LEU A 18 4.73 8.66 -3.47
CA LEU A 18 3.94 7.55 -3.99
C LEU A 18 4.01 7.47 -5.52
N GLN A 19 3.92 8.60 -6.21
CA GLN A 19 4.06 8.67 -7.67
C GLN A 19 5.44 8.19 -8.14
N ILE A 20 6.51 8.58 -7.43
CA ILE A 20 7.87 8.12 -7.73
C ILE A 20 7.98 6.59 -7.56
N VAL A 21 7.41 6.06 -6.47
CA VAL A 21 7.42 4.62 -6.19
C VAL A 21 6.60 3.86 -7.23
N ARG A 22 5.41 4.32 -7.59
CA ARG A 22 4.58 3.73 -8.67
C ARG A 22 5.32 3.68 -10.01
N ASN A 23 5.98 4.76 -10.39
CA ASN A 23 6.77 4.81 -11.62
C ASN A 23 7.96 3.81 -11.58
N LYS A 24 8.61 3.65 -10.43
CA LYS A 24 9.68 2.64 -10.25
C LYS A 24 9.11 1.22 -10.38
N ILE A 25 7.96 0.93 -9.78
CA ILE A 25 7.28 -0.37 -9.89
C ILE A 25 6.97 -0.69 -11.35
N LEU A 26 6.40 0.25 -12.10
CA LEU A 26 6.09 0.07 -13.53
C LEU A 26 7.35 -0.23 -14.36
N ARG A 27 8.44 0.52 -14.15
CA ARG A 27 9.72 0.29 -14.84
C ARG A 27 10.30 -1.09 -14.56
N ILE A 28 10.29 -1.52 -13.28
CA ILE A 28 10.79 -2.85 -12.89
C ILE A 28 9.90 -3.95 -13.46
N SER A 29 8.57 -3.75 -13.46
CA SER A 29 7.63 -4.69 -14.06
C SER A 29 7.87 -4.86 -15.56
N SER A 30 8.04 -3.76 -16.30
CA SER A 30 8.35 -3.79 -17.73
C SER A 30 9.69 -4.48 -18.00
N LEU A 31 10.71 -4.18 -17.20
CA LEU A 31 12.03 -4.80 -17.34
C LEU A 31 11.98 -6.33 -17.10
N ARG A 32 11.15 -6.79 -16.15
CA ARG A 32 10.92 -8.23 -15.92
C ARG A 32 10.33 -8.93 -17.15
N VAL A 33 9.33 -8.29 -17.78
CA VAL A 33 8.71 -8.84 -19.00
C VAL A 33 9.72 -8.93 -20.12
N VAL A 34 10.53 -7.89 -20.34
CA VAL A 34 11.57 -7.88 -21.37
C VAL A 34 12.62 -8.97 -21.10
N LEU A 35 13.08 -9.12 -19.86
CA LEU A 35 14.03 -10.17 -19.48
C LEU A 35 13.45 -11.57 -19.67
N PHE A 36 12.19 -11.78 -19.34
CA PHE A 36 11.51 -13.06 -19.54
C PHE A 36 11.41 -13.42 -21.02
N LEU A 37 11.00 -12.48 -21.87
CA LEU A 37 10.94 -12.68 -23.31
C LEU A 37 12.34 -12.92 -23.89
N ALA A 38 13.35 -12.16 -23.48
CA ALA A 38 14.75 -12.36 -23.89
C ALA A 38 15.25 -13.76 -23.50
N GLY A 39 14.87 -14.27 -22.32
CA GLY A 39 15.18 -15.63 -21.88
C GLY A 39 14.57 -16.69 -22.80
N ILE A 40 13.28 -16.55 -23.14
CA ILE A 40 12.60 -17.48 -24.07
C ILE A 40 13.31 -17.48 -25.43
N PHE A 41 13.55 -16.30 -26.00
CA PHE A 41 14.26 -16.19 -27.29
C PHE A 41 15.67 -16.77 -27.21
N GLY A 42 16.40 -16.50 -26.11
CA GLY A 42 17.74 -17.04 -25.89
C GLY A 42 17.76 -18.57 -25.86
N VAL A 43 16.75 -19.22 -25.24
CA VAL A 43 16.64 -20.68 -25.22
C VAL A 43 16.30 -21.23 -26.60
N ILE A 44 15.38 -20.59 -27.34
CA ILE A 44 14.97 -21.02 -28.68
C ILE A 44 16.17 -20.98 -29.64
N TYR A 45 16.92 -19.86 -29.70
CA TYR A 45 18.04 -19.70 -30.61
C TYR A 45 19.33 -20.39 -30.11
N GLY A 46 19.46 -20.63 -28.80
CA GLY A 46 20.65 -21.30 -28.23
C GLY A 46 20.52 -22.83 -28.19
N TYR A 47 19.40 -23.39 -28.66
CA TYR A 47 19.17 -24.84 -28.59
C TYR A 47 20.25 -25.65 -29.31
N ASP A 48 20.72 -25.17 -30.45
CA ASP A 48 21.75 -25.84 -31.26
C ASP A 48 23.20 -25.64 -30.73
N ALA A 49 23.37 -24.72 -29.75
CA ALA A 49 24.70 -24.38 -29.22
C ALA A 49 25.19 -25.33 -28.10
N GLY A 50 24.36 -26.33 -27.74
CA GLY A 50 24.69 -27.33 -26.74
C GLY A 50 24.28 -27.00 -25.29
N ALA A 51 24.28 -28.02 -24.42
CA ALA A 51 23.76 -27.93 -23.06
C ALA A 51 24.45 -26.87 -22.17
N ALA A 52 25.75 -26.68 -22.34
CA ALA A 52 26.51 -25.68 -21.54
C ALA A 52 26.07 -24.25 -21.88
N ALA A 53 25.82 -23.94 -23.16
CA ALA A 53 25.33 -22.65 -23.59
C ALA A 53 23.91 -22.37 -23.07
N LEU A 54 23.02 -23.35 -23.09
CA LEU A 54 21.67 -23.26 -22.54
C LEU A 54 21.70 -22.98 -21.02
N CYS A 55 22.54 -23.68 -20.26
CA CYS A 55 22.69 -23.41 -18.83
C CYS A 55 23.18 -21.99 -18.56
N LEU A 56 24.12 -21.48 -19.31
CA LEU A 56 24.62 -20.10 -19.17
C LEU A 56 23.55 -19.06 -19.50
N ILE A 57 22.80 -19.23 -20.58
CA ILE A 57 21.71 -18.34 -20.99
C ILE A 57 20.62 -18.31 -19.92
N THR A 58 20.23 -19.50 -19.44
CA THR A 58 19.21 -19.62 -18.37
C THR A 58 19.66 -18.96 -17.07
N ALA A 59 20.90 -19.21 -16.64
CA ALA A 59 21.42 -18.58 -15.43
C ALA A 59 21.52 -17.05 -15.56
N LEU A 60 21.96 -16.54 -16.71
CA LEU A 60 22.12 -15.11 -16.98
C LEU A 60 20.78 -14.36 -17.01
N THR A 61 19.69 -15.04 -17.40
CA THR A 61 18.35 -14.44 -17.42
C THR A 61 17.59 -14.65 -16.09
N PHE A 62 17.75 -15.80 -15.46
CA PHE A 62 17.00 -16.16 -14.25
C PHE A 62 17.49 -15.44 -13.01
N VAL A 63 18.83 -15.26 -12.85
CA VAL A 63 19.39 -14.57 -11.68
C VAL A 63 18.93 -13.11 -11.59
N PRO A 64 19.06 -12.27 -12.63
CA PRO A 64 18.54 -10.90 -12.55
C PRO A 64 17.02 -10.84 -12.42
N PHE A 65 16.29 -11.82 -12.99
CA PHE A 65 14.85 -11.92 -12.80
C PHE A 65 14.47 -12.06 -11.32
N LEU A 66 15.13 -12.96 -10.57
CA LEU A 66 14.90 -13.15 -9.13
C LEU A 66 15.25 -11.89 -8.32
N ILE A 67 16.33 -11.21 -8.66
CA ILE A 67 16.73 -9.95 -8.03
C ILE A 67 15.62 -8.90 -8.23
N LEU A 68 15.11 -8.76 -9.46
CA LEU A 68 14.03 -7.83 -9.76
C LEU A 68 12.72 -8.16 -9.02
N VAL A 69 12.41 -9.46 -8.81
CA VAL A 69 11.26 -9.88 -7.98
C VAL A 69 11.42 -9.38 -6.54
N LYS A 70 12.61 -9.54 -5.95
CA LYS A 70 12.89 -9.09 -4.59
C LYS A 70 12.77 -7.56 -4.45
N PHE A 71 13.28 -6.81 -5.42
CA PHE A 71 13.13 -5.35 -5.46
C PHE A 71 11.68 -4.92 -5.64
N HIS A 72 10.93 -5.60 -6.50
CA HIS A 72 9.51 -5.33 -6.71
C HIS A 72 8.70 -5.47 -5.41
N ASN A 73 8.90 -6.57 -4.67
CA ASN A 73 8.21 -6.80 -3.40
C ASN A 73 8.53 -5.69 -2.37
N ARG A 74 9.80 -5.28 -2.26
CA ARG A 74 10.20 -4.19 -1.35
C ARG A 74 9.52 -2.86 -1.70
N LEU A 75 9.41 -2.55 -2.99
CA LEU A 75 8.74 -1.33 -3.46
C LEU A 75 7.22 -1.42 -3.24
N PHE A 76 6.64 -2.62 -3.33
CA PHE A 76 5.22 -2.82 -3.09
C PHE A 76 4.86 -2.56 -1.62
N PHE A 77 5.63 -3.08 -0.67
CA PHE A 77 5.48 -2.73 0.75
C PHE A 77 5.64 -1.23 1.02
N ARG A 78 6.59 -0.57 0.36
CA ARG A 78 6.76 0.88 0.47
C ARG A 78 5.53 1.63 -0.05
N LYS A 79 4.96 1.18 -1.16
CA LYS A 79 3.73 1.73 -1.73
C LYS A 79 2.56 1.62 -0.75
N GLU A 80 2.30 0.44 -0.20
CA GLU A 80 1.23 0.20 0.78
C GLU A 80 1.38 1.08 2.02
N TRP A 81 2.61 1.21 2.51
CA TRP A 81 2.90 2.09 3.64
C TRP A 81 2.58 3.56 3.33
N LEU A 82 2.98 4.07 2.16
CA LEU A 82 2.68 5.44 1.73
C LEU A 82 1.18 5.65 1.55
N GLU A 83 0.45 4.70 0.95
CA GLU A 83 -1.01 4.75 0.79
C GLU A 83 -1.72 4.78 2.15
N THR A 84 -1.23 4.02 3.13
CA THR A 84 -1.74 4.06 4.51
C THR A 84 -1.47 5.41 5.18
N CYS A 85 -0.27 5.98 5.02
CA CYS A 85 0.04 7.30 5.55
C CYS A 85 -0.86 8.40 4.96
N ILE A 86 -1.14 8.35 3.65
CA ILE A 86 -2.06 9.29 3.00
C ILE A 86 -3.45 9.15 3.61
N ARG A 87 -3.98 7.93 3.71
CA ARG A 87 -5.29 7.65 4.28
C ARG A 87 -5.42 8.21 5.69
N VAL A 88 -4.47 7.90 6.58
CA VAL A 88 -4.50 8.37 7.98
C VAL A 88 -4.52 9.90 8.05
N ASN A 89 -3.71 10.59 7.24
CA ASN A 89 -3.71 12.05 7.23
C ASN A 89 -5.01 12.63 6.64
N GLN A 90 -5.62 11.97 5.66
CA GLN A 90 -6.92 12.37 5.10
C GLN A 90 -8.05 12.17 6.10
N ASP A 91 -8.03 11.06 6.86
CA ASP A 91 -9.00 10.78 7.93
C ASP A 91 -8.91 11.84 9.04
N GLU A 92 -7.68 12.28 9.41
CA GLU A 92 -7.49 13.37 10.36
C GLU A 92 -7.99 14.73 9.82
N ILE A 93 -7.83 15.00 8.52
CA ILE A 93 -8.40 16.19 7.88
C ILE A 93 -9.94 16.15 7.95
N SER A 94 -10.54 14.99 7.69
CA SER A 94 -11.99 14.78 7.81
C SER A 94 -12.48 15.04 9.24
N ALA A 95 -11.76 14.52 10.24
CA ALA A 95 -12.06 14.76 11.63
C ALA A 95 -11.98 16.24 12.04
N LEU A 96 -11.05 17.00 11.50
CA LEU A 96 -10.96 18.45 11.71
C LEU A 96 -12.17 19.20 11.11
N ASP A 97 -12.82 18.62 10.12
CA ASP A 97 -14.07 19.14 9.54
C ASP A 97 -15.33 18.58 10.25
N ASN A 98 -15.16 17.94 11.42
CA ASN A 98 -16.21 17.24 12.18
C ASN A 98 -16.88 16.09 11.42
N ASN A 99 -16.19 15.52 10.43
CA ASN A 99 -16.62 14.31 9.74
C ASN A 99 -15.86 13.11 10.31
N TYR A 100 -16.56 12.28 11.08
CA TYR A 100 -16.00 11.10 11.76
C TYR A 100 -16.35 9.79 11.05
N GLU A 101 -17.02 9.82 9.90
CA GLU A 101 -17.39 8.62 9.12
C GLU A 101 -16.23 7.64 8.83
N PRO A 102 -14.97 8.09 8.60
CA PRO A 102 -13.86 7.17 8.37
C PRO A 102 -13.46 6.32 9.57
N PHE A 103 -13.91 6.70 10.79
CA PHE A 103 -13.51 6.04 12.03
C PHE A 103 -14.54 4.99 12.47
N ASP A 104 -14.06 3.97 13.16
CA ASP A 104 -14.88 2.89 13.67
C ASP A 104 -15.92 3.39 14.69
N GLU A 105 -17.14 2.95 14.52
CA GLU A 105 -18.30 3.31 15.35
C GLU A 105 -18.34 2.55 16.68
N GLY A 106 -17.56 1.48 16.83
CA GLY A 106 -17.57 0.64 18.03
C GLY A 106 -18.90 -0.07 18.28
N THR A 107 -19.67 -0.36 17.23
CA THR A 107 -20.98 -1.01 17.34
C THR A 107 -20.90 -2.38 18.00
N GLU A 108 -19.78 -3.07 17.92
CA GLU A 108 -19.48 -4.34 18.56
C GLU A 108 -19.47 -4.27 20.10
N PHE A 109 -19.24 -3.08 20.66
CA PHE A 109 -19.25 -2.84 22.11
C PHE A 109 -20.64 -2.50 22.66
N ILE A 110 -21.65 -2.36 21.81
CA ILE A 110 -23.03 -2.09 22.24
C ILE A 110 -23.58 -3.30 22.96
N ASN A 111 -23.81 -3.14 24.26
CA ASN A 111 -24.44 -4.16 25.09
C ASN A 111 -25.84 -3.71 25.51
N ALA A 112 -26.88 -4.31 24.92
CA ALA A 112 -28.27 -4.01 25.21
C ALA A 112 -28.68 -4.30 26.69
N GLY A 113 -27.91 -5.12 27.42
CA GLY A 113 -28.12 -5.41 28.84
C GLY A 113 -27.58 -4.31 29.76
N HIS A 114 -26.80 -3.39 29.24
CA HIS A 114 -26.23 -2.30 30.03
C HIS A 114 -27.10 -1.03 29.94
N ARG A 115 -27.68 -0.58 31.06
CA ARG A 115 -28.68 0.50 31.13
C ARG A 115 -28.24 1.83 30.45
N TYR A 116 -26.95 2.10 30.40
CA TYR A 116 -26.41 3.39 29.92
C TYR A 116 -25.75 3.32 28.56
N SER A 117 -25.63 2.14 27.94
CA SER A 117 -24.89 2.01 26.68
C SER A 117 -25.64 2.64 25.49
N LEU A 118 -26.98 2.74 25.59
CA LEU A 118 -27.83 3.36 24.58
C LEU A 118 -28.19 4.82 24.89
N ASP A 119 -28.25 5.19 26.21
CA ASP A 119 -28.67 6.53 26.61
C ASP A 119 -27.57 7.60 26.47
N LEU A 120 -26.30 7.20 26.42
CA LEU A 120 -25.19 8.12 26.43
C LEU A 120 -24.53 8.31 25.06
N ASP A 121 -25.06 7.71 23.99
CA ASP A 121 -24.52 7.74 22.61
C ASP A 121 -22.99 7.51 22.57
N ILE A 122 -22.51 6.58 23.44
CA ILE A 122 -21.08 6.28 23.55
C ILE A 122 -20.59 5.54 22.30
N PHE A 123 -21.39 4.59 21.79
CA PHE A 123 -21.08 3.75 20.64
C PHE A 123 -22.11 3.93 19.53
N GLY A 124 -21.71 3.71 18.27
CA GLY A 124 -22.58 3.84 17.10
C GLY A 124 -22.20 5.06 16.25
N HIS A 125 -23.02 5.31 15.26
CA HIS A 125 -22.81 6.41 14.29
C HIS A 125 -22.90 7.78 14.99
N HIS A 126 -21.94 8.65 14.72
CA HIS A 126 -21.76 9.97 15.37
C HIS A 126 -21.56 9.93 16.89
N SER A 127 -21.12 8.80 17.42
CA SER A 127 -20.90 8.61 18.85
C SER A 127 -19.60 9.26 19.35
N LEU A 128 -19.50 9.37 20.69
CA LEU A 128 -18.28 9.81 21.35
C LEU A 128 -17.10 8.89 21.03
N PHE A 129 -17.33 7.56 20.97
CA PHE A 129 -16.32 6.59 20.63
C PHE A 129 -15.75 6.84 19.23
N GLN A 130 -16.62 7.02 18.23
CA GLN A 130 -16.20 7.32 16.86
C GLN A 130 -15.38 8.61 16.76
N ALA A 131 -15.75 9.66 17.51
CA ALA A 131 -15.01 10.91 17.53
C ALA A 131 -13.65 10.80 18.23
N MET A 132 -13.48 9.89 19.20
CA MET A 132 -12.25 9.72 19.98
C MET A 132 -11.36 8.58 19.47
N ASN A 133 -11.93 7.59 18.79
CA ASN A 133 -11.20 6.42 18.31
C ASN A 133 -10.31 6.79 17.13
N ARG A 134 -9.00 6.81 17.38
CA ARG A 134 -7.95 7.07 16.37
C ARG A 134 -7.15 5.80 16.07
N THR A 135 -7.65 4.63 16.41
CA THR A 135 -6.99 3.36 16.15
C THR A 135 -7.15 2.99 14.66
N CYS A 136 -6.05 2.83 13.97
CA CYS A 136 -6.00 2.38 12.56
C CYS A 136 -5.67 0.89 12.44
N THR A 137 -5.78 0.13 13.54
CA THR A 137 -5.53 -1.31 13.57
C THR A 137 -6.83 -2.05 13.37
N SER A 138 -6.91 -2.77 12.27
CA SER A 138 -7.91 -3.82 12.05
C SER A 138 -7.38 -5.18 12.53
#